data_39be39621fce6fa498e6fa96dc3ee340
#
_entry.id   39be39621fce6fa498e6fa96dc3ee340
#
_cell.length_a   1.000
_cell.length_b   1.000
_cell.length_c   1.000
_cell.angle_alpha   90.00
_cell.angle_beta   90.00
_cell.angle_gamma   90.00
#
_symmetry.space_group_name_H-M   'P 1'
#
loop_
_entity.id
_entity.type
_entity.pdbx_description
1 polymer ?
#
loop_
_entity_poly.entity_id
_entity_poly.type
_entity_poly.pdbx_seq_one_letter_code
_entity_poly.pdbx_strand_id
1 'polypeptide(L)'
;MQLTSFGCGPDAFMTGEVQTLLRNHGKNLTLLKIDDVNNTGSLKLRVRSLVESLRTKAEETKNCKSDTVSLPPYTEKHAGRKIIVPFFTPFISPLIPSLMKLAGYNVENLPMSDNASCDWGLKYSNNEICYPATLVVGDIMKAFKSGAYNPDTTCVAMVQTGGQCRASNYFSLIRKALMEG
;
A
#
# COMPACT_ATOMS: atom_id res chain seq x y z
N MET A 1 3.36 1.12 -20.98
CA MET A 1 2.89 2.50 -20.80
C MET A 1 1.46 2.46 -20.32
N GLN A 2 1.13 3.21 -19.29
CA GLN A 2 -0.20 3.28 -18.69
C GLN A 2 -0.68 4.73 -18.69
N LEU A 3 -1.94 4.97 -19.06
CA LEU A 3 -2.62 6.25 -18.96
C LEU A 3 -3.36 6.29 -17.62
N THR A 4 -3.26 7.38 -16.90
CA THR A 4 -3.98 7.60 -15.64
C THR A 4 -4.43 9.05 -15.53
N SER A 5 -5.56 9.31 -14.88
CA SER A 5 -6.07 10.68 -14.71
C SER A 5 -6.11 11.11 -13.24
N PHE A 6 -6.67 10.31 -12.35
CA PHE A 6 -6.85 10.66 -10.95
C PHE A 6 -6.14 9.69 -10.01
N GLY A 7 -5.56 10.21 -8.92
CA GLY A 7 -5.05 9.42 -7.81
C GLY A 7 -6.15 8.72 -6.98
N CYS A 8 -7.35 8.66 -7.49
CA CYS A 8 -8.55 8.30 -6.77
C CYS A 8 -9.34 7.14 -7.38
N GLY A 9 -8.90 6.57 -8.48
CA GLY A 9 -9.54 5.44 -9.14
C GLY A 9 -8.80 4.12 -8.91
N PRO A 10 -9.28 3.03 -9.50
CA PRO A 10 -8.59 1.74 -9.50
C PRO A 10 -7.15 1.85 -9.99
N ASP A 11 -6.88 2.73 -10.95
CA ASP A 11 -5.56 2.96 -11.54
C ASP A 11 -4.50 3.34 -10.51
N ALA A 12 -4.87 4.10 -9.49
CA ALA A 12 -3.93 4.53 -8.44
C ALA A 12 -3.36 3.34 -7.66
N PHE A 13 -4.15 2.28 -7.45
CA PHE A 13 -3.73 1.05 -6.80
C PHE A 13 -3.04 0.10 -7.77
N MET A 14 -3.61 -0.07 -8.96
CA MET A 14 -3.06 -0.93 -9.99
C MET A 14 -1.67 -0.51 -10.44
N THR A 15 -1.39 0.79 -10.45
CA THR A 15 -0.09 1.34 -10.85
C THR A 15 1.06 0.73 -10.06
N GLY A 16 0.93 0.66 -8.73
CA GLY A 16 1.96 0.06 -7.87
C GLY A 16 2.17 -1.43 -8.12
N GLU A 17 1.08 -2.18 -8.25
CA GLU A 17 1.12 -3.63 -8.52
C GLU A 17 1.72 -3.93 -9.90
N VAL A 18 1.25 -3.23 -10.93
CA VAL A 18 1.77 -3.37 -12.31
C VAL A 18 3.25 -2.98 -12.37
N GLN A 19 3.66 -1.92 -11.67
CA GLN A 19 5.06 -1.51 -11.61
C GLN A 19 5.95 -2.58 -10.96
N THR A 20 5.48 -3.17 -9.86
CA THR A 20 6.18 -4.26 -9.17
C THR A 20 6.29 -5.50 -10.08
N LEU A 21 5.17 -5.89 -10.70
CA LEU A 21 5.13 -7.02 -11.63
C LEU A 21 6.10 -6.82 -12.80
N LEU A 22 6.08 -5.65 -13.42
CA LEU A 22 6.95 -5.34 -14.55
C LEU A 22 8.44 -5.30 -14.16
N ARG A 23 8.76 -4.76 -12.98
CA ARG A 23 10.15 -4.78 -12.47
C ARG A 23 10.66 -6.19 -12.25
N ASN A 24 9.84 -7.10 -11.76
CA ASN A 24 10.19 -8.51 -11.58
C ASN A 24 10.51 -9.21 -12.90
N HIS A 25 10.00 -8.69 -14.01
CA HIS A 25 10.30 -9.16 -15.36
C HIS A 25 11.31 -8.27 -16.10
N GLY A 26 12.08 -7.44 -15.40
CA GLY A 26 13.07 -6.54 -15.99
C GLY A 26 12.47 -5.42 -16.87
N LYS A 27 11.18 -5.15 -16.73
CA LYS A 27 10.47 -4.13 -17.52
C LYS A 27 10.14 -2.90 -16.67
N ASN A 28 10.09 -1.74 -17.31
CA ASN A 28 9.70 -0.49 -16.66
C ASN A 28 8.27 -0.09 -17.07
N LEU A 29 7.55 0.50 -16.11
CA LEU A 29 6.27 1.14 -16.36
C LEU A 29 6.48 2.65 -16.58
N THR A 30 6.01 3.16 -17.71
CA THR A 30 5.90 4.60 -17.94
C THR A 30 4.46 5.03 -17.75
N LEU A 31 4.23 5.93 -16.79
CA LEU A 31 2.94 6.51 -16.50
C LEU A 31 2.79 7.83 -17.26
N LEU A 32 1.68 7.97 -17.97
CA LEU A 32 1.26 9.23 -18.55
C LEU A 32 0.01 9.70 -17.81
N LYS A 33 0.16 10.77 -17.03
CA LYS A 33 -0.95 11.40 -16.34
C LYS A 33 -1.63 12.39 -17.27
N ILE A 34 -2.91 12.18 -17.51
CA ILE A 34 -3.75 13.05 -18.33
C ILE A 34 -4.71 13.76 -17.39
N ASP A 35 -4.42 15.02 -17.13
CA ASP A 35 -5.29 15.92 -16.34
C ASP A 35 -6.03 16.88 -17.27
N ASP A 36 -7.06 17.55 -16.75
CA ASP A 36 -7.84 18.56 -17.48
C ASP A 36 -6.95 19.74 -17.95
N VAL A 37 -5.82 19.93 -17.30
CA VAL A 37 -4.79 20.88 -17.74
C VAL A 37 -3.86 20.16 -18.72
N ASN A 38 -4.10 20.37 -20.01
CA ASN A 38 -3.32 19.79 -21.11
C ASN A 38 -1.86 20.26 -21.09
N ASN A 39 -1.03 19.61 -20.30
CA ASN A 39 0.41 19.81 -20.32
C ASN A 39 1.09 18.88 -21.35
N THR A 40 0.92 19.21 -22.64
CA THR A 40 1.52 18.44 -23.74
C THR A 40 3.05 18.36 -23.66
N GLY A 41 3.69 19.34 -23.02
CA GLY A 41 5.15 19.37 -22.83
C GLY A 41 5.64 18.22 -21.94
N SER A 42 4.99 18.00 -20.81
CA SER A 42 5.36 16.91 -19.88
C SER A 42 5.11 15.54 -20.48
N LEU A 43 4.02 15.37 -21.24
CA LEU A 43 3.72 14.12 -21.95
C LEU A 43 4.79 13.82 -23.02
N LYS A 44 5.17 14.82 -23.82
CA LYS A 44 6.25 14.67 -24.81
C LYS A 44 7.57 14.29 -24.17
N LEU A 45 7.94 14.92 -23.04
CA LEU A 45 9.15 14.59 -22.29
C LEU A 45 9.15 13.15 -21.80
N ARG A 46 8.05 12.68 -21.19
CA ARG A 46 7.93 11.31 -20.69
C ARG A 46 8.00 10.28 -21.82
N VAL A 47 7.36 10.54 -22.96
CA VAL A 47 7.45 9.66 -24.14
C VAL A 47 8.87 9.64 -24.71
N ARG A 48 9.54 10.79 -24.83
CA ARG A 48 10.93 10.85 -25.28
C ARG A 48 11.87 10.09 -24.34
N SER A 49 11.72 10.28 -23.03
CA SER A 49 12.48 9.56 -22.02
C SER A 49 12.28 8.05 -22.10
N LEU A 50 11.03 7.59 -22.34
CA LEU A 50 10.76 6.19 -22.58
C LEU A 50 11.49 5.67 -23.83
N VAL A 51 11.37 6.35 -24.95
CA VAL A 51 12.03 5.97 -26.21
C VAL A 51 13.53 5.87 -26.02
N GLU A 52 14.15 6.85 -25.35
CA GLU A 52 15.59 6.83 -25.08
C GLU A 52 15.99 5.70 -24.14
N SER A 53 15.21 5.46 -23.08
CA SER A 53 15.47 4.34 -22.17
C SER A 53 15.35 2.97 -22.84
N LEU A 54 14.50 2.84 -23.87
CA LEU A 54 14.39 1.60 -24.65
C LEU A 54 15.57 1.41 -25.61
N ARG A 55 16.12 2.51 -26.13
CA ARG A 55 17.34 2.47 -26.98
C ARG A 55 18.56 2.06 -26.18
N THR A 56 18.73 2.63 -24.99
CA THR A 56 19.90 2.34 -24.12
C THR A 56 19.79 0.96 -23.45
N LYS A 57 18.59 0.45 -23.16
CA LYS A 57 18.37 -0.86 -22.53
C LYS A 57 18.54 -2.06 -23.45
N ALA A 58 18.70 -1.87 -24.74
CA ALA A 58 18.96 -2.98 -25.66
C ALA A 58 20.26 -3.76 -25.32
N GLU A 59 21.08 -3.22 -24.40
CA GLU A 59 22.38 -3.80 -24.01
C GLU A 59 22.41 -4.46 -22.62
N GLU A 60 21.36 -4.30 -21.75
CA GLU A 60 21.40 -4.84 -20.38
C GLU A 60 20.13 -5.61 -19.99
N THR A 61 20.03 -6.86 -20.39
CA THR A 61 19.08 -7.80 -19.78
C THR A 61 19.68 -8.39 -18.50
N LYS A 62 19.56 -7.72 -17.38
CA LYS A 62 19.81 -8.32 -16.07
C LYS A 62 18.53 -8.98 -15.57
N ASN A 63 18.60 -10.32 -15.41
CA ASN A 63 17.62 -11.11 -14.68
C ASN A 63 17.52 -10.61 -13.24
N CYS A 64 16.57 -9.77 -12.93
CA CYS A 64 16.17 -9.48 -11.56
C CYS A 64 15.29 -10.65 -11.08
N LYS A 65 15.88 -11.60 -10.37
CA LYS A 65 15.10 -12.51 -9.52
C LYS A 65 14.62 -11.68 -8.33
N SER A 66 13.34 -11.36 -8.27
CA SER A 66 12.75 -10.86 -7.04
C SER A 66 12.35 -12.07 -6.20
N ASP A 67 13.00 -12.23 -5.07
CA ASP A 67 12.47 -13.08 -4.01
C ASP A 67 11.19 -12.40 -3.51
N THR A 68 10.05 -12.90 -3.95
CA THR A 68 8.75 -12.44 -3.45
C THR A 68 8.59 -12.96 -2.03
N VAL A 69 9.01 -12.17 -1.06
CA VAL A 69 8.65 -12.40 0.33
C VAL A 69 7.12 -12.31 0.42
N SER A 70 6.49 -13.40 0.80
CA SER A 70 5.05 -13.45 0.99
C SER A 70 4.74 -13.51 2.47
N LEU A 71 4.05 -12.49 2.99
CA LEU A 71 3.54 -12.55 4.35
C LEU A 71 2.49 -13.65 4.45
N PRO A 72 2.59 -14.57 5.44
CA PRO A 72 1.63 -15.65 5.60
C PRO A 72 0.25 -15.09 6.00
N PRO A 73 -0.85 -15.69 5.54
CA PRO A 73 -2.18 -15.33 6.00
C PRO A 73 -2.38 -15.73 7.47
N TYR A 74 -3.31 -15.08 8.14
CA TYR A 74 -3.74 -15.46 9.48
C TYR A 74 -4.38 -16.86 9.45
N THR A 75 -3.97 -17.71 10.34
CA THR A 75 -4.49 -19.08 10.52
C THR A 75 -4.71 -19.36 12.01
N GLU A 76 -5.34 -20.48 12.35
CA GLU A 76 -5.55 -20.92 13.74
C GLU A 76 -4.25 -20.98 14.56
N LYS A 77 -3.12 -21.23 13.93
CA LYS A 77 -1.79 -21.19 14.58
C LYS A 77 -1.41 -19.81 15.12
N HIS A 78 -2.09 -18.77 14.65
CA HIS A 78 -1.91 -17.40 15.09
C HIS A 78 -2.94 -16.99 16.17
N ALA A 79 -3.81 -17.92 16.58
CA ALA A 79 -4.75 -17.69 17.68
C ALA A 79 -3.96 -17.25 18.93
N GLY A 80 -4.42 -16.19 19.58
CA GLY A 80 -3.70 -15.60 20.72
C GLY A 80 -2.71 -14.50 20.38
N ARG A 81 -2.31 -14.32 19.12
CA ARG A 81 -1.54 -13.13 18.72
C ARG A 81 -2.37 -11.87 18.91
N LYS A 82 -1.69 -10.77 19.22
CA LYS A 82 -2.33 -9.46 19.21
C LYS A 82 -2.69 -9.06 17.77
N ILE A 83 -3.90 -8.59 17.58
CA ILE A 83 -4.37 -8.10 16.28
C ILE A 83 -4.54 -6.59 16.39
N ILE A 84 -3.81 -5.82 15.61
CA ILE A 84 -3.98 -4.37 15.53
C ILE A 84 -4.86 -4.01 14.34
N VAL A 85 -5.74 -3.02 14.56
CA VAL A 85 -6.63 -2.47 13.52
C VAL A 85 -6.48 -0.96 13.46
N PRO A 86 -6.56 -0.35 12.27
CA PRO A 86 -6.55 1.10 12.14
C PRO A 86 -7.73 1.73 12.89
N PHE A 87 -7.56 2.98 13.28
CA PHE A 87 -8.68 3.76 13.84
C PHE A 87 -9.63 4.17 12.72
N PHE A 88 -10.91 3.85 12.86
CA PHE A 88 -11.92 4.19 11.86
C PHE A 88 -12.68 5.47 12.23
N THR A 89 -13.39 5.43 13.34
CA THR A 89 -14.17 6.57 13.83
C THR A 89 -14.27 6.55 15.35
N PRO A 90 -14.50 7.71 16.00
CA PRO A 90 -14.71 7.76 17.44
C PRO A 90 -15.88 6.92 17.97
N PHE A 91 -16.84 6.60 17.10
CA PHE A 91 -18.05 5.85 17.47
C PHE A 91 -17.87 4.34 17.32
N ILE A 92 -17.14 3.89 16.32
CA ILE A 92 -16.99 2.46 15.98
C ILE A 92 -15.74 1.88 16.62
N SER A 93 -14.61 2.59 16.54
CA SER A 93 -13.32 2.04 16.98
C SER A 93 -13.32 1.55 18.43
N PRO A 94 -13.91 2.27 19.42
CA PRO A 94 -13.92 1.78 20.79
C PRO A 94 -14.71 0.47 21.00
N LEU A 95 -15.63 0.16 20.11
CA LEU A 95 -16.46 -1.05 20.22
C LEU A 95 -15.74 -2.29 19.65
N ILE A 96 -14.82 -2.13 18.70
CA ILE A 96 -14.17 -3.22 18.00
C ILE A 96 -13.42 -4.16 18.96
N PRO A 97 -12.55 -3.70 19.87
CA PRO A 97 -11.84 -4.59 20.78
C PRO A 97 -12.80 -5.42 21.67
N SER A 98 -13.85 -4.79 22.18
CA SER A 98 -14.84 -5.44 23.06
C SER A 98 -15.63 -6.52 22.33
N LEU A 99 -16.10 -6.24 21.10
CA LEU A 99 -16.81 -7.20 20.27
C LEU A 99 -15.92 -8.36 19.83
N MET A 100 -14.71 -8.07 19.41
CA MET A 100 -13.76 -9.09 18.97
C MET A 100 -13.30 -9.97 20.12
N LYS A 101 -13.20 -9.45 21.34
CA LYS A 101 -12.90 -10.22 22.53
C LYS A 101 -13.99 -11.26 22.83
N LEU A 102 -15.26 -10.93 22.62
CA LEU A 102 -16.36 -11.89 22.75
C LEU A 102 -16.24 -13.04 21.73
N ALA A 103 -15.66 -12.77 20.57
CA ALA A 103 -15.37 -13.78 19.54
C ALA A 103 -14.02 -14.53 19.77
N GLY A 104 -13.33 -14.27 20.87
CA GLY A 104 -12.07 -14.93 21.23
C GLY A 104 -10.80 -14.33 20.61
N TYR A 105 -10.88 -13.14 20.02
CA TYR A 105 -9.73 -12.46 19.41
C TYR A 105 -9.18 -11.36 20.30
N ASN A 106 -7.85 -11.24 20.36
CA ASN A 106 -7.15 -10.17 21.08
C ASN A 106 -6.90 -8.99 20.15
N VAL A 107 -7.87 -8.10 20.01
CA VAL A 107 -7.82 -6.95 19.10
C VAL A 107 -7.57 -5.65 19.86
N GLU A 108 -6.73 -4.80 19.28
CA GLU A 108 -6.43 -3.46 19.77
C GLU A 108 -6.55 -2.46 18.61
N ASN A 109 -7.22 -1.32 18.86
CA ASN A 109 -7.22 -0.22 17.89
C ASN A 109 -5.95 0.59 18.00
N LEU A 110 -5.38 0.95 16.87
CA LEU A 110 -4.37 1.99 16.83
C LEU A 110 -4.98 3.34 17.23
N PRO A 111 -4.19 4.27 17.75
CA PRO A 111 -4.65 5.63 18.02
C PRO A 111 -5.06 6.33 16.72
N MET A 112 -5.80 7.43 16.87
CA MET A 112 -6.16 8.27 15.72
C MET A 112 -4.92 8.78 15.01
N SER A 113 -4.99 8.86 13.68
CA SER A 113 -3.88 9.31 12.82
C SER A 113 -3.42 10.72 13.17
N ASP A 114 -2.13 10.94 13.11
CA ASP A 114 -1.44 12.20 13.37
C ASP A 114 -0.47 12.56 12.23
N ASN A 115 0.30 13.63 12.38
CA ASN A 115 1.27 14.05 11.39
C ASN A 115 2.34 12.98 11.14
N ALA A 116 2.79 12.26 12.17
CA ALA A 116 3.75 11.17 12.01
C ALA A 116 3.16 10.01 11.19
N SER A 117 1.85 9.76 11.31
CA SER A 117 1.15 8.80 10.45
C SER A 117 1.22 9.19 8.97
N CYS A 118 1.08 10.49 8.67
CA CYS A 118 1.25 11.00 7.32
C CYS A 118 2.68 10.77 6.79
N ASP A 119 3.69 11.11 7.59
CA ASP A 119 5.09 10.98 7.20
C ASP A 119 5.48 9.51 6.92
N TRP A 120 5.07 8.61 7.80
CA TRP A 120 5.28 7.18 7.59
C TRP A 120 4.50 6.64 6.38
N GLY A 121 3.28 7.11 6.19
CA GLY A 121 2.46 6.72 5.04
C GLY A 121 3.06 7.15 3.72
N LEU A 122 3.54 8.39 3.61
CA LEU A 122 4.21 8.90 2.41
C LEU A 122 5.51 8.16 2.07
N LYS A 123 6.18 7.61 3.08
CA LYS A 123 7.42 6.85 2.88
C LYS A 123 7.17 5.46 2.28
N TYR A 124 6.06 4.81 2.64
CA TYR A 124 5.77 3.42 2.27
C TYR A 124 4.61 3.25 1.31
N SER A 125 3.96 4.33 0.90
CA SER A 125 2.89 4.28 -0.07
C SER A 125 3.17 5.15 -1.29
N ASN A 126 2.49 4.84 -2.39
CA ASN A 126 2.58 5.62 -3.60
C ASN A 126 1.88 6.97 -3.41
N ASN A 127 2.51 8.06 -3.81
CA ASN A 127 1.96 9.42 -3.75
C ASN A 127 0.70 9.63 -4.61
N GLU A 128 0.36 8.68 -5.47
CA GLU A 128 -0.82 8.75 -6.33
C GLU A 128 -2.07 8.16 -5.66
N ILE A 129 -1.97 7.56 -4.46
CA ILE A 129 -3.11 7.01 -3.74
C ILE A 129 -3.85 8.09 -2.93
N CYS A 130 -5.07 7.76 -2.51
CA CYS A 130 -5.87 8.67 -1.71
C CYS A 130 -5.27 8.87 -0.31
N TYR A 131 -5.42 10.08 0.23
CA TYR A 131 -4.88 10.46 1.53
C TYR A 131 -5.30 9.54 2.69
N PRO A 132 -6.57 9.08 2.80
CA PRO A 132 -6.94 8.11 3.82
C PRO A 132 -6.15 6.80 3.76
N ALA A 133 -5.83 6.30 2.56
CA ALA A 133 -5.00 5.11 2.41
C ALA A 133 -3.57 5.35 2.91
N THR A 134 -3.00 6.53 2.62
CA THR A 134 -1.70 6.94 3.14
C THR A 134 -1.68 6.96 4.66
N LEU A 135 -2.71 7.53 5.29
CA LEU A 135 -2.81 7.55 6.76
C LEU A 135 -2.90 6.15 7.36
N VAL A 136 -3.75 5.27 6.79
CA VAL A 136 -3.90 3.89 7.29
C VAL A 136 -2.59 3.11 7.20
N VAL A 137 -1.89 3.21 6.07
CA VAL A 137 -0.56 2.60 5.92
C VAL A 137 0.41 3.18 6.95
N GLY A 138 0.39 4.50 7.11
CA GLY A 138 1.25 5.21 8.04
C GLY A 138 1.03 4.84 9.50
N ASP A 139 -0.22 4.69 9.93
CA ASP A 139 -0.57 4.26 11.30
C ASP A 139 0.04 2.90 11.61
N ILE A 140 -0.09 1.96 10.69
CA ILE A 140 0.45 0.61 10.84
C ILE A 140 1.98 0.64 10.85
N MET A 141 2.60 1.33 9.92
CA MET A 141 4.06 1.43 9.85
C MET A 141 4.64 2.15 11.08
N LYS A 142 4.00 3.22 11.54
CA LYS A 142 4.35 3.92 12.79
C LYS A 142 4.29 2.99 13.99
N ALA A 143 3.24 2.18 14.10
CA ALA A 143 3.05 1.24 15.19
C ALA A 143 4.20 0.23 15.29
N PHE A 144 4.63 -0.37 14.18
CA PHE A 144 5.76 -1.29 14.18
C PHE A 144 7.11 -0.58 14.34
N LYS A 145 7.32 0.54 13.66
CA LYS A 145 8.61 1.27 13.70
C LYS A 145 8.88 1.98 15.02
N SER A 146 7.85 2.27 15.80
CA SER A 146 8.01 2.78 17.18
C SER A 146 8.47 1.71 18.18
N GLY A 147 8.45 0.44 17.77
CA GLY A 147 8.74 -0.69 18.69
C GLY A 147 7.60 -1.03 19.64
N ALA A 148 6.44 -0.38 19.51
CA ALA A 148 5.28 -0.66 20.35
C ALA A 148 4.68 -2.07 20.13
N TYR A 149 4.88 -2.62 18.92
CA TYR A 149 4.39 -3.92 18.53
C TYR A 149 5.50 -4.77 17.92
N ASN A 150 5.59 -6.02 18.37
CA ASN A 150 6.56 -6.97 17.83
C ASN A 150 5.94 -7.66 16.59
N PRO A 151 6.59 -7.60 15.41
CA PRO A 151 6.10 -8.23 14.18
C PRO A 151 5.86 -9.74 14.31
N ASP A 152 6.65 -10.45 15.11
CA ASP A 152 6.53 -11.90 15.27
C ASP A 152 5.28 -12.34 16.04
N THR A 153 4.73 -11.45 16.86
CA THR A 153 3.59 -11.74 17.75
C THR A 153 2.35 -10.92 17.44
N THR A 154 2.42 -10.03 16.45
CA THR A 154 1.34 -9.13 16.09
C THR A 154 0.84 -9.42 14.67
N CYS A 155 -0.47 -9.37 14.50
CA CYS A 155 -1.14 -9.44 13.19
C CYS A 155 -1.81 -8.10 12.91
N VAL A 156 -1.98 -7.79 11.63
CA VAL A 156 -2.75 -6.62 11.17
C VAL A 156 -4.06 -7.09 10.56
N ALA A 157 -5.16 -6.50 10.97
CA ALA A 157 -6.44 -6.73 10.33
C ALA A 157 -6.98 -5.45 9.71
N MET A 158 -7.57 -5.60 8.53
CA MET A 158 -8.22 -4.53 7.80
C MET A 158 -9.52 -5.03 7.20
N VAL A 159 -10.57 -4.23 7.31
CA VAL A 159 -11.87 -4.55 6.72
C VAL A 159 -11.79 -4.36 5.21
N GLN A 160 -12.21 -5.38 4.47
CA GLN A 160 -12.44 -5.32 3.03
C GLN A 160 -13.93 -5.31 2.75
N THR A 161 -14.41 -4.30 2.05
CA THR A 161 -15.84 -4.15 1.77
C THR A 161 -16.29 -4.82 0.47
N GLY A 162 -15.37 -5.31 -0.33
CA GLY A 162 -15.70 -5.78 -1.70
C GLY A 162 -16.14 -4.63 -2.62
N GLY A 163 -16.21 -4.88 -3.92
CA GLY A 163 -16.60 -3.87 -4.90
C GLY A 163 -15.47 -2.89 -5.25
N GLN A 164 -15.84 -1.75 -5.83
CA GLN A 164 -14.90 -0.81 -6.48
C GLN A 164 -14.32 0.24 -5.52
N CYS A 165 -14.64 0.18 -4.25
CA CYS A 165 -14.08 1.10 -3.26
C CYS A 165 -12.59 0.80 -3.05
N ARG A 166 -11.76 1.84 -2.99
CA ARG A 166 -10.32 1.75 -2.72
C ARG A 166 -10.00 1.10 -1.40
N ALA A 167 -10.87 1.24 -0.40
CA ALA A 167 -10.71 0.58 0.88
C ALA A 167 -10.56 -0.95 0.75
N SER A 168 -11.14 -1.56 -0.28
CA SER A 168 -10.94 -2.98 -0.59
C SER A 168 -9.48 -3.33 -0.93
N ASN A 169 -8.69 -2.35 -1.41
CA ASN A 169 -7.29 -2.53 -1.78
C ASN A 169 -6.29 -2.07 -0.71
N TYR A 170 -6.75 -1.53 0.41
CA TYR A 170 -5.85 -1.12 1.51
C TYR A 170 -5.04 -2.29 2.04
N PHE A 171 -5.60 -3.49 2.02
CA PHE A 171 -4.89 -4.70 2.41
C PHE A 171 -3.61 -4.92 1.60
N SER A 172 -3.67 -4.79 0.27
CA SER A 172 -2.50 -4.94 -0.61
C SER A 172 -1.44 -3.88 -0.33
N LEU A 173 -1.85 -2.63 -0.07
CA LEU A 173 -0.94 -1.54 0.27
C LEU A 173 -0.24 -1.77 1.61
N ILE A 174 -0.99 -2.17 2.62
CA ILE A 174 -0.46 -2.51 3.96
C ILE A 174 0.53 -3.65 3.84
N ARG A 175 0.15 -4.73 3.13
CA ARG A 175 1.03 -5.88 2.91
C ARG A 175 2.33 -5.47 2.25
N LYS A 176 2.27 -4.66 1.19
CA LYS A 176 3.46 -4.15 0.51
C LYS A 176 4.34 -3.32 1.45
N ALA A 177 3.75 -2.39 2.20
CA ALA A 177 4.47 -1.56 3.15
C ALA A 177 5.19 -2.39 4.23
N LEU A 178 4.52 -3.41 4.77
CA LEU A 178 5.10 -4.33 5.76
C LEU A 178 6.23 -5.21 5.20
N MET A 179 6.21 -5.49 3.89
CA MET A 179 7.28 -6.24 3.25
C MET A 179 8.51 -5.37 2.91
N GLU A 180 8.31 -4.08 2.71
CA GLU A 180 9.37 -3.11 2.38
C GLU A 180 10.00 -2.47 3.63
N GLY A 181 9.34 -2.53 4.77
CA GLY A 181 9.71 -1.89 6.03
C GLY A 181 10.26 -2.80 7.08
#